data_51e9fd690d1900b43d126f8bb66d4172
#
_entry.id   51e9fd690d1900b43d126f8bb66d4172
#
_cell.length_a   1.000
_cell.length_b   1.000
_cell.length_c   1.000
_cell.angle_alpha   90.00
_cell.angle_beta   90.00
_cell.angle_gamma   90.00
#
_symmetry.space_group_name_H-M   'P 1'
#
loop_
_entity.id
_entity.type
_entity.pdbx_description
1 polymer ?
#
loop_
_entity_poly.entity_id
_entity_poly.type
_entity_poly.pdbx_seq_one_letter_code
_entity_poly.pdbx_strand_id
1 'polypeptide(L)'
;MRLTRSIPLLLCVLLLGCGKSSKLAAFLPDAPEGWAVDGGATKSDISGVGHSSSRSYVPAGKNAATGVKRVTVQILLAEKGADQKKVMEMSLETKFEFKERREIAGVPAFESAPLPDNDHHSLDLLPKPGTYVQIVAYKGGPGWENAENRHAVVSAFAGKVDMKKLAALE
;
A
#
# COMPACT_ATOMS: atom_id res chain seq x y z
N MET A 1 8.35 26.75 60.00
CA MET A 1 9.15 25.89 59.14
C MET A 1 8.23 25.11 58.21
N ARG A 2 8.09 25.54 56.95
CA ARG A 2 7.31 24.81 55.93
C ARG A 2 8.29 24.22 54.93
N LEU A 3 8.37 22.86 54.88
CA LEU A 3 9.15 22.12 53.88
C LEU A 3 8.32 22.04 52.61
N THR A 4 8.72 22.76 51.58
CA THR A 4 8.26 22.58 50.21
C THR A 4 8.99 21.37 49.58
N ARG A 5 8.26 20.27 49.40
CA ARG A 5 8.73 19.12 48.63
C ARG A 5 8.57 19.41 47.15
N SER A 6 9.67 19.67 46.48
CA SER A 6 9.73 19.71 45.01
C SER A 6 9.65 18.28 44.50
N ILE A 7 8.59 17.96 43.76
CA ILE A 7 8.44 16.72 43.01
C ILE A 7 9.18 16.93 41.67
N PRO A 8 10.21 16.15 41.33
CA PRO A 8 10.80 16.20 39.99
C PRO A 8 9.79 15.66 38.99
N LEU A 9 9.38 16.50 38.06
CA LEU A 9 8.57 16.14 36.91
C LEU A 9 9.42 15.23 36.03
N LEU A 10 9.22 13.91 36.17
CA LEU A 10 9.84 12.90 35.31
C LEU A 10 9.24 13.03 33.92
N LEU A 11 9.93 13.78 33.05
CA LEU A 11 9.61 13.93 31.65
C LEU A 11 9.86 12.59 30.98
N CYS A 12 8.84 11.71 30.92
CA CYS A 12 8.86 10.52 30.07
C CYS A 12 8.90 10.99 28.62
N VAL A 13 10.12 11.17 28.09
CA VAL A 13 10.36 11.21 26.66
C VAL A 13 10.00 9.84 26.13
N LEU A 14 8.78 9.66 25.71
CA LEU A 14 8.37 8.57 24.83
C LEU A 14 9.18 8.72 23.54
N LEU A 15 10.32 8.06 23.49
CA LEU A 15 11.01 7.75 22.24
C LEU A 15 10.09 6.84 21.45
N LEU A 16 9.13 7.46 20.77
CA LEU A 16 8.40 6.85 19.67
C LEU A 16 9.46 6.48 18.64
N GLY A 17 9.92 5.25 18.71
CA GLY A 17 10.75 4.66 17.67
C GLY A 17 10.06 4.85 16.35
N CYS A 18 10.49 5.85 15.58
CA CYS A 18 10.00 6.11 14.24
C CYS A 18 10.62 5.04 13.34
N GLY A 19 10.11 3.80 13.44
CA GLY A 19 10.53 2.69 12.58
C GLY A 19 10.34 3.05 11.10
N LYS A 20 11.08 2.39 10.22
CA LYS A 20 11.00 2.63 8.76
C LYS A 20 9.58 2.42 8.24
N SER A 21 8.82 1.46 8.77
CA SER A 21 7.40 1.25 8.47
C SER A 21 6.53 2.48 8.75
N SER A 22 6.84 3.23 9.82
CA SER A 22 6.14 4.49 10.14
C SER A 22 6.40 5.58 9.11
N LYS A 23 7.61 5.64 8.55
CA LYS A 23 7.94 6.57 7.46
C LYS A 23 7.19 6.21 6.18
N LEU A 24 7.05 4.91 5.87
CA LEU A 24 6.32 4.45 4.70
C LEU A 24 4.83 4.84 4.73
N ALA A 25 4.23 4.92 5.90
CA ALA A 25 2.83 5.34 6.04
C ALA A 25 2.54 6.74 5.46
N ALA A 26 3.55 7.63 5.44
CA ALA A 26 3.43 8.96 4.85
C ALA A 26 3.37 8.97 3.31
N PHE A 27 3.71 7.85 2.67
CA PHE A 27 3.64 7.69 1.22
C PHE A 27 2.36 6.99 0.75
N LEU A 28 1.54 6.48 1.70
CA LEU A 28 0.24 5.93 1.35
C LEU A 28 -0.65 7.05 0.81
N PRO A 29 -1.32 6.85 -0.33
CA PRO A 29 -2.06 7.92 -0.99
C PRO A 29 -3.25 8.40 -0.16
N ASP A 30 -3.67 9.63 -0.40
CA ASP A 30 -5.00 10.08 -0.03
C ASP A 30 -6.04 9.36 -0.88
N ALA A 31 -7.25 9.23 -0.35
CA ALA A 31 -8.34 8.58 -1.08
C ALA A 31 -8.62 9.34 -2.39
N PRO A 32 -8.66 8.65 -3.55
CA PRO A 32 -9.15 9.26 -4.79
C PRO A 32 -10.62 9.71 -4.63
N GLU A 33 -11.07 10.54 -5.58
CA GLU A 33 -12.47 10.97 -5.60
C GLU A 33 -13.42 9.76 -5.62
N GLY A 34 -14.45 9.81 -4.78
CA GLY A 34 -15.42 8.72 -4.61
C GLY A 34 -14.94 7.55 -3.76
N TRP A 35 -13.81 7.70 -3.07
CA TRP A 35 -13.28 6.74 -2.11
C TRP A 35 -13.10 7.38 -0.74
N ALA A 36 -13.19 6.58 0.31
CA ALA A 36 -12.92 6.98 1.69
C ALA A 36 -11.89 6.05 2.32
N VAL A 37 -11.06 6.59 3.19
CA VAL A 37 -10.10 5.79 3.98
C VAL A 37 -10.87 4.92 4.96
N ASP A 38 -10.53 3.63 5.01
CA ASP A 38 -11.10 2.65 5.94
C ASP A 38 -10.06 2.32 7.02
N GLY A 39 -10.17 3.00 8.15
CA GLY A 39 -9.26 2.83 9.28
C GLY A 39 -7.89 3.50 9.14
N GLY A 40 -6.99 3.20 10.07
CA GLY A 40 -5.62 3.70 10.09
C GLY A 40 -4.67 2.92 9.19
N ALA A 41 -3.47 3.46 8.97
CA ALA A 41 -2.40 2.73 8.30
C ALA A 41 -1.90 1.57 9.17
N THR A 42 -1.86 0.38 8.62
CA THR A 42 -1.21 -0.79 9.22
C THR A 42 0.28 -0.75 8.90
N LYS A 43 1.11 -1.16 9.84
CA LYS A 43 2.57 -1.16 9.74
C LYS A 43 3.09 -2.54 10.10
N SER A 44 4.08 -3.02 9.37
CA SER A 44 4.71 -4.30 9.63
C SER A 44 6.21 -4.22 9.34
N ASP A 45 7.00 -4.73 10.29
CA ASP A 45 8.44 -4.91 10.15
C ASP A 45 8.71 -6.42 10.20
N ILE A 46 9.18 -6.98 9.08
CA ILE A 46 9.41 -8.42 8.92
C ILE A 46 10.90 -8.64 8.77
N SER A 47 11.51 -9.23 9.80
CA SER A 47 12.96 -9.51 9.83
C SER A 47 13.42 -10.33 8.63
N GLY A 48 14.48 -9.87 7.96
CA GLY A 48 15.05 -10.49 6.76
C GLY A 48 14.24 -10.29 5.48
N VAL A 49 13.15 -9.52 5.55
CA VAL A 49 12.31 -9.17 4.38
C VAL A 49 12.27 -7.67 4.18
N GLY A 50 11.79 -6.92 5.18
CA GLY A 50 11.69 -5.49 5.08
C GLY A 50 10.58 -4.86 5.92
N HIS A 51 10.28 -3.63 5.58
CA HIS A 51 9.31 -2.78 6.26
C HIS A 51 8.14 -2.53 5.34
N SER A 52 6.91 -2.66 5.83
CA SER A 52 5.73 -2.34 5.03
C SER A 52 4.76 -1.42 5.75
N SER A 53 3.98 -0.72 4.95
CA SER A 53 2.82 0.01 5.43
C SER A 53 1.68 -0.14 4.44
N SER A 54 0.46 -0.33 4.93
CA SER A 54 -0.72 -0.47 4.09
C SER A 54 -1.90 0.33 4.63
N ARG A 55 -2.84 0.66 3.73
CA ARG A 55 -4.09 1.34 4.05
C ARG A 55 -5.19 0.79 3.17
N SER A 56 -6.38 0.64 3.75
CA SER A 56 -7.58 0.23 3.03
C SER A 56 -8.48 1.42 2.72
N TYR A 57 -9.25 1.28 1.65
CA TYR A 57 -10.19 2.28 1.17
C TYR A 57 -11.49 1.59 0.76
N VAL A 58 -12.60 2.24 1.02
CA VAL A 58 -13.94 1.77 0.65
C VAL A 58 -14.61 2.75 -0.31
N PRO A 59 -15.48 2.27 -1.21
CA PRO A 59 -16.22 3.15 -2.09
C PRO A 59 -17.09 4.14 -1.31
N ALA A 60 -17.09 5.40 -1.76
CA ALA A 60 -17.98 6.44 -1.29
C ALA A 60 -18.82 6.95 -2.48
N GLY A 61 -20.11 7.14 -2.25
CA GLY A 61 -21.01 7.69 -3.27
C GLY A 61 -21.07 6.84 -4.55
N LYS A 62 -20.80 7.45 -5.71
CA LYS A 62 -20.97 6.84 -7.04
C LYS A 62 -20.06 5.65 -7.34
N ASN A 63 -18.94 5.50 -6.64
CA ASN A 63 -17.99 4.41 -6.90
C ASN A 63 -18.46 3.04 -6.40
N ALA A 64 -19.56 2.99 -5.65
CA ALA A 64 -20.21 1.72 -5.32
C ALA A 64 -20.64 0.91 -6.56
N ALA A 65 -20.82 1.56 -7.72
CA ALA A 65 -21.21 0.91 -8.97
C ALA A 65 -20.07 0.17 -9.68
N THR A 66 -18.81 0.31 -9.24
CA THR A 66 -17.64 -0.36 -9.87
C THR A 66 -17.55 -1.85 -9.58
N GLY A 67 -18.37 -2.36 -8.67
CA GLY A 67 -18.30 -3.75 -8.21
C GLY A 67 -17.12 -4.04 -7.27
N VAL A 68 -16.38 -3.01 -6.85
CA VAL A 68 -15.26 -3.12 -5.91
C VAL A 68 -15.73 -2.75 -4.51
N LYS A 69 -15.55 -3.64 -3.53
CA LYS A 69 -15.91 -3.38 -2.13
C LYS A 69 -14.81 -2.73 -1.30
N ARG A 70 -13.55 -2.91 -1.70
CA ARG A 70 -12.38 -2.39 -0.98
C ARG A 70 -11.19 -2.32 -1.92
N VAL A 71 -10.34 -1.34 -1.70
CA VAL A 71 -8.97 -1.30 -2.26
C VAL A 71 -7.99 -1.28 -1.10
N THR A 72 -6.91 -2.03 -1.20
CA THR A 72 -5.77 -1.94 -0.27
C THR A 72 -4.55 -1.47 -1.05
N VAL A 73 -3.88 -0.45 -0.54
CA VAL A 73 -2.56 -0.02 -1.04
C VAL A 73 -1.52 -0.39 0.00
N GLN A 74 -0.51 -1.14 -0.41
CA GLN A 74 0.63 -1.52 0.41
C GLN A 74 1.92 -1.00 -0.23
N ILE A 75 2.80 -0.46 0.60
CA ILE A 75 4.15 -0.07 0.23
C ILE A 75 5.10 -0.94 1.04
N LEU A 76 6.04 -1.60 0.35
CA LEU A 76 7.08 -2.44 0.95
C LEU A 76 8.45 -1.90 0.56
N LEU A 77 9.31 -1.71 1.53
CA LEU A 77 10.73 -1.42 1.38
C LEU A 77 11.53 -2.62 1.88
N ALA A 78 12.19 -3.32 0.97
CA ALA A 78 13.00 -4.48 1.29
C ALA A 78 14.23 -4.10 2.14
N GLU A 79 14.61 -4.95 3.09
CA GLU A 79 15.88 -4.79 3.80
C GLU A 79 17.07 -4.97 2.84
N LYS A 80 18.17 -4.27 3.15
CA LYS A 80 19.42 -4.44 2.40
C LYS A 80 19.93 -5.89 2.55
N GLY A 81 20.06 -6.57 1.42
CA GLY A 81 20.46 -7.98 1.37
C GLY A 81 19.32 -8.98 1.54
N ALA A 82 18.05 -8.51 1.62
CA ALA A 82 16.90 -9.40 1.58
C ALA A 82 16.86 -10.17 0.25
N ASP A 83 16.39 -11.42 0.33
CA ASP A 83 16.15 -12.23 -0.87
C ASP A 83 15.04 -11.60 -1.69
N GLN A 84 15.40 -11.00 -2.82
CA GLN A 84 14.47 -10.30 -3.72
C GLN A 84 13.30 -11.19 -4.13
N LYS A 85 13.56 -12.49 -4.42
CA LYS A 85 12.53 -13.44 -4.80
C LYS A 85 11.53 -13.64 -3.65
N LYS A 86 12.02 -13.84 -2.43
CA LYS A 86 11.19 -14.02 -1.23
C LYS A 86 10.37 -12.77 -0.92
N VAL A 87 10.97 -11.57 -1.07
CA VAL A 87 10.27 -10.29 -0.91
C VAL A 87 9.13 -10.17 -1.91
N MET A 88 9.40 -10.52 -3.17
CA MET A 88 8.41 -10.49 -4.23
C MET A 88 7.29 -11.51 -4.01
N GLU A 89 7.62 -12.73 -3.61
CA GLU A 89 6.63 -13.77 -3.29
C GLU A 89 5.71 -13.37 -2.13
N MET A 90 6.22 -12.64 -1.14
CA MET A 90 5.41 -12.16 0.00
C MET A 90 4.58 -10.93 -0.32
N SER A 91 5.03 -10.07 -1.22
CA SER A 91 4.29 -8.86 -1.62
C SER A 91 3.23 -9.13 -2.68
N LEU A 92 3.27 -10.31 -3.33
CA LEU A 92 2.43 -10.63 -4.48
C LEU A 92 1.54 -11.84 -4.15
N GLU A 93 0.26 -11.58 -3.93
CA GLU A 93 -0.75 -12.64 -3.81
C GLU A 93 -0.88 -13.46 -5.11
N THR A 94 -0.32 -12.97 -6.22
CA THR A 94 -0.38 -13.59 -7.54
C THR A 94 1.00 -13.76 -8.14
N LYS A 95 1.28 -14.93 -8.71
CA LYS A 95 2.54 -15.19 -9.42
C LYS A 95 2.71 -14.24 -10.61
N PHE A 96 3.91 -13.67 -10.78
CA PHE A 96 4.24 -12.75 -11.88
C PHE A 96 3.93 -13.28 -13.28
N GLU A 97 4.02 -14.58 -13.47
CA GLU A 97 3.75 -15.25 -14.76
C GLU A 97 2.34 -15.04 -15.32
N PHE A 98 1.39 -14.62 -14.45
CA PHE A 98 0.01 -14.32 -14.82
C PHE A 98 -0.29 -12.84 -14.90
N LYS A 99 0.72 -11.97 -14.91
CA LYS A 99 0.53 -10.52 -14.93
C LYS A 99 0.96 -9.91 -16.26
N GLU A 100 0.17 -8.99 -16.76
CA GLU A 100 0.54 -8.18 -17.91
C GLU A 100 1.55 -7.11 -17.48
N ARG A 101 2.66 -7.00 -18.23
CA ARG A 101 3.64 -5.95 -18.02
C ARG A 101 3.16 -4.65 -18.64
N ARG A 102 3.21 -3.57 -17.86
CA ARG A 102 2.84 -2.21 -18.26
C ARG A 102 3.91 -1.22 -17.78
N GLU A 103 3.69 0.04 -18.08
CA GLU A 103 4.42 1.17 -17.52
C GLU A 103 3.42 2.23 -17.05
N ILE A 104 3.55 2.68 -15.79
CA ILE A 104 2.71 3.71 -15.21
C ILE A 104 3.60 4.80 -14.63
N ALA A 105 3.49 6.03 -15.12
CA ALA A 105 4.30 7.17 -14.72
C ALA A 105 5.83 6.92 -14.79
N GLY A 106 6.28 6.17 -15.82
CA GLY A 106 7.69 5.82 -16.01
C GLY A 106 8.18 4.69 -15.08
N VAL A 107 7.29 4.00 -14.40
CA VAL A 107 7.60 2.93 -13.46
C VAL A 107 7.11 1.59 -14.02
N PRO A 108 7.95 0.52 -14.00
CA PRO A 108 7.49 -0.81 -14.36
C PRO A 108 6.32 -1.24 -13.49
N ALA A 109 5.27 -1.72 -14.14
CA ALA A 109 4.04 -2.16 -13.52
C ALA A 109 3.63 -3.55 -14.02
N PHE A 110 3.00 -4.33 -13.15
CA PHE A 110 2.50 -5.66 -13.45
C PHE A 110 1.05 -5.75 -12.98
N GLU A 111 0.14 -5.92 -13.91
CA GLU A 111 -1.30 -5.98 -13.63
C GLU A 111 -1.80 -7.43 -13.76
N SER A 112 -2.60 -7.90 -12.80
CA SER A 112 -3.17 -9.24 -12.86
C SER A 112 -4.09 -9.38 -14.08
N ALA A 113 -4.05 -10.57 -14.72
CA ALA A 113 -4.99 -10.86 -15.80
C ALA A 113 -6.44 -10.69 -15.33
N PRO A 114 -7.33 -10.14 -16.18
CA PRO A 114 -8.72 -9.83 -15.81
C PRO A 114 -9.60 -11.09 -15.82
N LEU A 115 -9.25 -12.10 -15.02
CA LEU A 115 -10.06 -13.31 -14.89
C LEU A 115 -11.35 -13.00 -14.11
N PRO A 116 -12.54 -13.36 -14.64
CA PRO A 116 -13.82 -12.99 -14.03
C PRO A 116 -14.06 -13.69 -12.69
N ASP A 117 -13.47 -14.86 -12.46
CA ASP A 117 -13.64 -15.64 -11.24
C ASP A 117 -12.69 -15.23 -10.11
N ASN A 118 -11.76 -14.32 -10.37
CA ASN A 118 -10.87 -13.83 -9.33
C ASN A 118 -11.61 -12.95 -8.34
N ASP A 119 -11.38 -13.18 -7.04
CA ASP A 119 -11.91 -12.37 -5.94
C ASP A 119 -11.18 -11.03 -5.78
N HIS A 120 -10.06 -10.86 -6.46
CA HIS A 120 -9.25 -9.64 -6.42
C HIS A 120 -8.61 -9.35 -7.78
N HIS A 121 -8.21 -8.10 -7.95
CA HIS A 121 -7.47 -7.59 -9.09
C HIS A 121 -6.32 -6.73 -8.56
N SER A 122 -5.10 -6.98 -9.01
CA SER A 122 -3.91 -6.30 -8.47
C SER A 122 -3.10 -5.57 -9.52
N LEU A 123 -2.50 -4.49 -9.09
CA LEU A 123 -1.49 -3.73 -9.81
C LEU A 123 -0.27 -3.58 -8.90
N ASP A 124 0.88 -4.07 -9.36
CA ASP A 124 2.15 -3.99 -8.66
C ASP A 124 3.08 -3.04 -9.42
N LEU A 125 3.71 -2.12 -8.69
CA LEU A 125 4.60 -1.11 -9.23
C LEU A 125 5.97 -1.23 -8.58
N LEU A 126 7.03 -1.07 -9.37
CA LEU A 126 8.42 -1.14 -8.91
C LEU A 126 9.12 0.21 -9.13
N PRO A 127 8.97 1.17 -8.21
CA PRO A 127 9.61 2.49 -8.32
C PRO A 127 11.12 2.41 -8.42
N LYS A 128 11.73 1.45 -7.71
CA LYS A 128 13.14 1.07 -7.82
C LYS A 128 13.34 -0.35 -7.28
N PRO A 129 14.50 -0.99 -7.51
CA PRO A 129 14.84 -2.25 -6.86
C PRO A 129 14.69 -2.18 -5.34
N GLY A 130 13.97 -3.12 -4.75
CA GLY A 130 13.71 -3.17 -3.32
C GLY A 130 12.56 -2.28 -2.81
N THR A 131 11.89 -1.53 -3.67
CA THR A 131 10.69 -0.77 -3.30
C THR A 131 9.51 -1.24 -4.14
N TYR A 132 8.45 -1.68 -3.48
CA TYR A 132 7.26 -2.25 -4.11
C TYR A 132 6.03 -1.48 -3.66
N VAL A 133 5.11 -1.24 -4.59
CA VAL A 133 3.77 -0.73 -4.31
C VAL A 133 2.78 -1.73 -4.87
N GLN A 134 1.96 -2.28 -4.02
CA GLN A 134 0.87 -3.17 -4.42
C GLN A 134 -0.47 -2.49 -4.19
N ILE A 135 -1.33 -2.53 -5.19
CA ILE A 135 -2.70 -2.01 -5.14
C ILE A 135 -3.62 -3.18 -5.46
N VAL A 136 -4.47 -3.56 -4.51
CA VAL A 136 -5.38 -4.70 -4.65
C VAL A 136 -6.82 -4.22 -4.52
N ALA A 137 -7.61 -4.43 -5.55
CA ALA A 137 -9.05 -4.23 -5.55
C ALA A 137 -9.75 -5.56 -5.26
N TYR A 138 -10.74 -5.57 -4.37
CA TYR A 138 -11.47 -6.77 -3.96
C TYR A 138 -12.90 -6.76 -4.47
N LYS A 139 -13.36 -7.90 -4.98
CA LYS A 139 -14.71 -8.12 -5.51
C LYS A 139 -15.77 -7.78 -4.48
N GLY A 140 -16.75 -6.99 -4.90
CA GLY A 140 -17.84 -6.51 -4.03
C GLY A 140 -19.25 -6.78 -4.57
N GLY A 141 -19.44 -6.86 -5.87
CA GLY A 141 -20.77 -7.01 -6.43
C GLY A 141 -20.86 -6.69 -7.92
N PRO A 142 -22.03 -6.29 -8.41
CA PRO A 142 -22.26 -5.97 -9.81
C PRO A 142 -21.27 -4.93 -10.35
N GLY A 143 -20.78 -5.15 -11.56
CA GLY A 143 -19.77 -4.31 -12.20
C GLY A 143 -18.34 -4.84 -12.05
N TRP A 144 -18.11 -5.83 -11.18
CA TRP A 144 -16.80 -6.49 -11.05
C TRP A 144 -16.36 -7.22 -12.31
N GLU A 145 -17.28 -7.77 -13.08
CA GLU A 145 -17.03 -8.51 -14.31
C GLU A 145 -16.39 -7.62 -15.39
N ASN A 146 -16.60 -6.31 -15.31
CA ASN A 146 -16.01 -5.36 -16.24
C ASN A 146 -14.53 -5.14 -15.91
N ALA A 147 -13.64 -5.63 -16.79
CA ALA A 147 -12.19 -5.49 -16.66
C ALA A 147 -11.73 -4.02 -16.65
N GLU A 148 -12.39 -3.15 -17.43
CA GLU A 148 -12.07 -1.73 -17.51
C GLU A 148 -12.34 -1.02 -16.17
N ASN A 149 -13.43 -1.39 -15.47
CA ASN A 149 -13.72 -0.87 -14.13
C ASN A 149 -12.60 -1.22 -13.14
N ARG A 150 -12.16 -2.47 -13.14
CA ARG A 150 -11.08 -2.92 -12.25
C ARG A 150 -9.79 -2.19 -12.53
N HIS A 151 -9.40 -2.11 -13.81
CA HIS A 151 -8.23 -1.38 -14.27
C HIS A 151 -8.31 0.10 -13.87
N ALA A 152 -9.42 0.77 -14.13
CA ALA A 152 -9.62 2.18 -13.79
C ALA A 152 -9.47 2.44 -12.29
N VAL A 153 -9.99 1.53 -11.45
CA VAL A 153 -9.88 1.65 -9.99
C VAL A 153 -8.42 1.57 -9.56
N VAL A 154 -7.68 0.50 -9.90
CA VAL A 154 -6.29 0.35 -9.46
C VAL A 154 -5.38 1.45 -10.02
N SER A 155 -5.64 1.91 -11.25
CA SER A 155 -4.91 3.00 -11.89
C SER A 155 -5.16 4.36 -11.22
N ALA A 156 -6.38 4.63 -10.75
CA ALA A 156 -6.71 5.84 -10.00
C ALA A 156 -5.89 5.94 -8.70
N PHE A 157 -5.72 4.82 -7.98
CA PHE A 157 -4.89 4.77 -6.80
C PHE A 157 -3.39 4.89 -7.14
N ALA A 158 -2.91 4.23 -8.20
CA ALA A 158 -1.53 4.35 -8.66
C ALA A 158 -1.15 5.80 -8.98
N GLY A 159 -2.04 6.56 -9.61
CA GLY A 159 -1.86 7.97 -9.91
C GLY A 159 -1.76 8.89 -8.69
N LYS A 160 -2.16 8.42 -7.51
CA LYS A 160 -2.06 9.17 -6.24
C LYS A 160 -0.79 8.84 -5.44
N VAL A 161 -0.06 7.78 -5.79
CA VAL A 161 1.21 7.42 -5.13
C VAL A 161 2.34 8.27 -5.70
N ASP A 162 3.12 8.93 -4.84
CA ASP A 162 4.31 9.70 -5.27
C ASP A 162 5.49 8.76 -5.54
N MET A 163 5.50 8.18 -6.75
CA MET A 163 6.53 7.24 -7.20
C MET A 163 7.93 7.83 -7.18
N LYS A 164 8.06 9.14 -7.44
CA LYS A 164 9.37 9.82 -7.44
C LYS A 164 9.96 9.91 -6.04
N LYS A 165 9.14 10.26 -5.05
CA LYS A 165 9.57 10.26 -3.66
C LYS A 165 9.89 8.85 -3.16
N LEU A 166 9.09 7.83 -3.54
CA LEU A 166 9.38 6.44 -3.20
C LEU A 166 10.69 5.95 -3.81
N ALA A 167 10.99 6.31 -5.06
CA ALA A 167 12.26 5.98 -5.70
C ALA A 167 13.45 6.65 -5.01
N ALA A 168 13.26 7.78 -4.34
CA ALA A 168 14.30 8.51 -3.61
C ALA A 168 14.53 8.03 -2.16
N LEU A 169 13.70 7.10 -1.64
CA LEU A 169 13.90 6.53 -0.29
C LEU A 169 15.23 5.75 -0.21
N GLU A 170 15.98 5.97 0.87
CA GLU A 170 17.20 5.24 1.23
C GLU A 170 16.93 4.19 2.30
#